data_7f2f788ee287519f609c7b63d41bba02
#
_entry.id   7f2f788ee287519f609c7b63d41bba02
#
_cell.length_a   1.000
_cell.length_b   1.000
_cell.length_c   1.000
_cell.angle_alpha   90.00
_cell.angle_beta   90.00
_cell.angle_gamma   90.00
#
_symmetry.space_group_name_H-M   'P 1'
#
loop_
_entity.id
_entity.type
_entity.pdbx_description
1 polymer ?
#
loop_
_entity_poly.entity_id
_entity_poly.type
_entity_poly.pdbx_seq_one_letter_code
_entity_poly.pdbx_strand_id
1 'polypeptide(L)'
;KPSLQFFNINIGFFLIKNWKTTLYSFGIEIGLQVQNAFPMLTTALKIALRNFQKNRLYTFINISGLAVGLAATWLIGLFVLHENSYDNFVPDVNRICAVGLDLKFGEEEGLTTNTPPPLGPRILQDFPEVETAARTFFLQETVVRRETPGQAPLVFNENTAYGADTAFLELFNFPMLQGNASTALDRSNTVVLSERMAEKYFGKKSPMGQTIFFNDTQYTVT
;
A
#
# COMPACT_ATOMS: atom_id res chain seq x y z
N LYS A 1 -25.97 -25.49 -5.58
CA LYS A 1 -25.82 -24.87 -6.91
C LYS A 1 -26.80 -23.70 -6.97
N PRO A 2 -26.37 -22.44 -6.96
CA PRO A 2 -27.24 -21.32 -7.25
C PRO A 2 -27.41 -21.18 -8.77
N SER A 3 -28.63 -21.17 -9.22
CA SER A 3 -29.02 -20.93 -10.60
C SER A 3 -28.87 -19.44 -10.92
N LEU A 4 -27.99 -19.09 -11.86
CA LEU A 4 -27.93 -17.77 -12.47
C LEU A 4 -29.20 -17.52 -13.29
N GLN A 5 -30.05 -16.59 -12.85
CA GLN A 5 -31.14 -16.06 -13.67
C GLN A 5 -30.55 -14.98 -14.60
N PHE A 6 -30.51 -15.29 -15.89
CA PHE A 6 -30.23 -14.29 -16.91
C PHE A 6 -31.45 -13.38 -17.08
N PHE A 7 -31.29 -12.11 -16.77
CA PHE A 7 -32.23 -11.05 -17.14
C PHE A 7 -32.14 -10.83 -18.67
N ASN A 8 -33.19 -11.27 -19.36
CA ASN A 8 -33.34 -11.02 -20.79
C ASN A 8 -33.82 -9.59 -20.99
N ILE A 9 -32.88 -8.67 -21.30
CA ILE A 9 -33.23 -7.29 -21.69
C ILE A 9 -33.64 -7.34 -23.16
N ASN A 10 -34.94 -7.29 -23.39
CA ASN A 10 -35.52 -7.18 -24.72
C ASN A 10 -35.32 -5.74 -25.23
N ILE A 11 -34.19 -5.50 -25.93
CA ILE A 11 -34.00 -4.22 -26.67
C ILE A 11 -34.86 -4.30 -27.92
N GLY A 12 -36.05 -3.71 -27.87
CA GLY A 12 -36.89 -3.52 -29.02
C GLY A 12 -36.21 -2.59 -30.02
N PHE A 13 -35.70 -3.14 -31.11
CA PHE A 13 -35.27 -2.35 -32.26
C PHE A 13 -36.49 -1.70 -32.94
N PHE A 14 -36.77 -0.44 -32.58
CA PHE A 14 -37.68 0.41 -33.37
C PHE A 14 -36.93 0.91 -34.59
N LEU A 15 -37.29 0.43 -35.77
CA LEU A 15 -36.87 0.98 -37.05
C LEU A 15 -37.52 2.38 -37.26
N ILE A 16 -36.82 3.44 -36.83
CA ILE A 16 -37.24 4.82 -37.06
C ILE A 16 -36.93 5.15 -38.52
N LYS A 17 -37.98 5.25 -39.31
CA LYS A 17 -37.95 5.48 -40.76
C LYS A 17 -37.32 6.84 -41.17
N ASN A 18 -37.00 7.72 -40.22
CA ASN A 18 -36.37 9.03 -40.43
C ASN A 18 -35.42 9.43 -39.29
N TRP A 19 -34.40 8.62 -39.04
CA TRP A 19 -33.42 8.86 -37.97
C TRP A 19 -32.70 10.22 -38.08
N LYS A 20 -32.49 10.73 -39.30
CA LYS A 20 -31.85 12.04 -39.51
C LYS A 20 -32.70 13.21 -38.99
N THR A 21 -34.00 13.22 -39.23
CA THR A 21 -34.90 14.26 -38.71
C THR A 21 -35.06 14.21 -37.21
N THR A 22 -35.05 13.01 -36.62
CA THR A 22 -35.15 12.83 -35.15
C THR A 22 -33.87 13.28 -34.45
N LEU A 23 -32.69 13.04 -35.03
CA LEU A 23 -31.41 13.53 -34.47
C LEU A 23 -31.28 15.05 -34.62
N TYR A 24 -31.80 15.65 -35.73
CA TYR A 24 -31.80 17.10 -35.88
C TYR A 24 -32.73 17.77 -34.87
N SER A 25 -33.95 17.24 -34.65
CA SER A 25 -34.85 17.79 -33.65
C SER A 25 -34.30 17.66 -32.22
N PHE A 26 -33.69 16.51 -31.88
CA PHE A 26 -33.08 16.28 -30.59
C PHE A 26 -31.82 17.18 -30.35
N GLY A 27 -31.01 17.38 -31.41
CA GLY A 27 -29.87 18.28 -31.37
C GLY A 27 -30.25 19.74 -31.20
N ILE A 28 -31.34 20.18 -31.83
CA ILE A 28 -31.89 21.54 -31.71
C ILE A 28 -32.50 21.75 -30.31
N GLU A 29 -33.26 20.79 -29.78
CA GLU A 29 -33.80 20.87 -28.41
C GLU A 29 -32.72 20.94 -27.34
N ILE A 30 -31.65 20.12 -27.44
CA ILE A 30 -30.50 20.22 -26.53
C ILE A 30 -29.79 21.57 -26.67
N GLY A 31 -29.60 22.05 -27.90
CA GLY A 31 -28.99 23.34 -28.19
C GLY A 31 -29.77 24.51 -27.59
N LEU A 32 -31.09 24.49 -27.70
CA LEU A 32 -32.00 25.51 -27.12
C LEU A 32 -32.03 25.40 -25.56
N GLN A 33 -32.01 24.22 -25.01
CA GLN A 33 -31.92 24.01 -23.54
C GLN A 33 -30.62 24.55 -22.98
N VAL A 34 -29.47 24.28 -23.63
CA VAL A 34 -28.17 24.78 -23.22
C VAL A 34 -28.08 26.30 -23.38
N GLN A 35 -28.60 26.87 -24.49
CA GLN A 35 -28.61 28.32 -24.69
C GLN A 35 -29.42 29.07 -23.61
N ASN A 36 -30.52 28.49 -23.14
CA ASN A 36 -31.35 29.08 -22.07
C ASN A 36 -30.79 28.84 -20.66
N ALA A 37 -29.94 27.84 -20.46
CA ALA A 37 -29.36 27.55 -19.18
C ALA A 37 -28.29 28.58 -18.75
N PHE A 38 -27.51 29.12 -19.69
CA PHE A 38 -26.46 30.09 -19.41
C PHE A 38 -26.98 31.42 -18.78
N PRO A 39 -28.02 32.09 -19.31
CA PRO A 39 -28.53 33.30 -18.69
C PRO A 39 -29.21 33.03 -17.33
N MET A 40 -29.85 31.87 -17.14
CA MET A 40 -30.38 31.48 -15.83
C MET A 40 -29.28 31.28 -14.80
N LEU A 41 -28.17 30.61 -15.18
CA LEU A 41 -27.03 30.37 -14.34
C LEU A 41 -26.35 31.69 -13.91
N THR A 42 -26.15 32.60 -14.84
CA THR A 42 -25.57 33.92 -14.56
C THR A 42 -26.45 34.76 -13.65
N THR A 43 -27.77 34.70 -13.83
CA THR A 43 -28.74 35.40 -12.98
C THR A 43 -28.77 34.79 -11.57
N ALA A 44 -28.81 33.46 -11.48
CA ALA A 44 -28.73 32.75 -10.19
C ALA A 44 -27.44 33.10 -9.45
N LEU A 45 -26.31 33.15 -10.14
CA LEU A 45 -25.01 33.51 -9.55
C LEU A 45 -25.00 34.95 -9.02
N LYS A 46 -25.57 35.91 -9.78
CA LYS A 46 -25.71 37.30 -9.36
C LYS A 46 -26.59 37.45 -8.12
N ILE A 47 -27.71 36.71 -8.05
CA ILE A 47 -28.61 36.71 -6.90
C ILE A 47 -27.89 36.07 -5.70
N ALA A 48 -27.16 34.96 -5.86
CA ALA A 48 -26.38 34.34 -4.79
C ALA A 48 -25.31 35.28 -4.24
N LEU A 49 -24.56 35.96 -5.10
CA LEU A 49 -23.54 36.94 -4.71
C LEU A 49 -24.14 38.13 -3.93
N ARG A 50 -25.30 38.64 -4.36
CA ARG A 50 -26.03 39.70 -3.62
C ARG A 50 -26.47 39.21 -2.24
N ASN A 51 -26.98 37.99 -2.14
CA ASN A 51 -27.37 37.40 -0.88
C ASN A 51 -26.18 37.22 0.08
N PHE A 52 -25.01 36.81 -0.46
CA PHE A 52 -23.79 36.72 0.33
C PHE A 52 -23.36 38.06 0.93
N GLN A 53 -23.45 39.12 0.12
CA GLN A 53 -23.11 40.46 0.61
C GLN A 53 -24.10 41.00 1.64
N LYS A 54 -25.39 40.65 1.52
CA LYS A 54 -26.46 41.12 2.42
C LYS A 54 -26.44 40.39 3.77
N ASN A 55 -26.14 39.06 3.76
CA ASN A 55 -26.18 38.20 4.95
C ASN A 55 -24.79 37.64 5.27
N ARG A 56 -23.82 38.51 5.50
CA ARG A 56 -22.39 38.15 5.62
C ARG A 56 -22.11 37.11 6.72
N LEU A 57 -22.71 37.26 7.90
CA LEU A 57 -22.47 36.34 9.02
C LEU A 57 -23.00 34.95 8.73
N TYR A 58 -24.22 34.83 8.20
CA TYR A 58 -24.83 33.56 7.85
C TYR A 58 -24.04 32.87 6.73
N THR A 59 -23.64 33.64 5.74
CA THR A 59 -22.79 33.13 4.62
C THR A 59 -21.44 32.66 5.14
N PHE A 60 -20.81 33.41 6.02
CA PHE A 60 -19.52 33.02 6.60
C PHE A 60 -19.62 31.70 7.37
N ILE A 61 -20.65 31.54 8.21
CA ILE A 61 -20.86 30.30 8.99
C ILE A 61 -21.06 29.10 8.04
N ASN A 62 -21.89 29.26 7.01
CA ASN A 62 -22.16 28.17 6.07
C ASN A 62 -20.93 27.79 5.22
N ILE A 63 -20.20 28.78 4.72
CA ILE A 63 -18.98 28.53 3.93
C ILE A 63 -17.90 27.91 4.80
N SER A 64 -17.70 28.42 6.02
CA SER A 64 -16.69 27.84 6.93
C SER A 64 -17.06 26.42 7.35
N GLY A 65 -18.33 26.13 7.63
CA GLY A 65 -18.79 24.77 7.92
C GLY A 65 -18.58 23.81 6.75
N LEU A 66 -18.94 24.25 5.53
CA LEU A 66 -18.71 23.46 4.33
C LEU A 66 -17.20 23.25 4.06
N ALA A 67 -16.41 24.31 4.24
CA ALA A 67 -14.96 24.23 4.05
C ALA A 67 -14.30 23.23 5.01
N VAL A 68 -14.70 23.27 6.30
CA VAL A 68 -14.21 22.29 7.29
C VAL A 68 -14.65 20.87 6.93
N GLY A 69 -15.92 20.68 6.53
CA GLY A 69 -16.42 19.37 6.11
C GLY A 69 -15.67 18.81 4.90
N LEU A 70 -15.45 19.64 3.88
CA LEU A 70 -14.68 19.25 2.69
C LEU A 70 -13.21 18.96 3.05
N ALA A 71 -12.59 19.80 3.88
CA ALA A 71 -11.22 19.58 4.32
C ALA A 71 -11.07 18.24 5.06
N ALA A 72 -11.99 17.93 5.98
CA ALA A 72 -12.00 16.65 6.67
C ALA A 72 -12.17 15.47 5.71
N THR A 73 -13.10 15.57 4.75
CA THR A 73 -13.33 14.53 3.74
C THR A 73 -12.09 14.31 2.87
N TRP A 74 -11.43 15.40 2.46
CA TRP A 74 -10.18 15.31 1.69
C TRP A 74 -9.05 14.66 2.48
N LEU A 75 -8.87 15.03 3.75
CA LEU A 75 -7.86 14.43 4.61
C LEU A 75 -8.09 12.93 4.80
N ILE A 76 -9.34 12.52 5.06
CA ILE A 76 -9.70 11.10 5.16
C ILE A 76 -9.45 10.39 3.83
N GLY A 77 -9.86 10.99 2.71
CA GLY A 77 -9.62 10.43 1.37
C GLY A 77 -8.14 10.25 1.06
N LEU A 78 -7.32 11.26 1.35
CA LEU A 78 -5.86 11.16 1.18
C LEU A 78 -5.24 10.11 2.08
N PHE A 79 -5.71 10.00 3.33
CA PHE A 79 -5.26 8.96 4.26
C PHE A 79 -5.57 7.55 3.72
N VAL A 80 -6.81 7.32 3.27
CA VAL A 80 -7.21 6.03 2.69
C VAL A 80 -6.41 5.70 1.43
N LEU A 81 -6.18 6.69 0.55
CA LEU A 81 -5.37 6.51 -0.65
C LEU A 81 -3.91 6.19 -0.29
N HIS A 82 -3.36 6.86 0.71
CA HIS A 82 -2.01 6.61 1.19
C HIS A 82 -1.88 5.21 1.78
N GLU A 83 -2.81 4.81 2.64
CA GLU A 83 -2.84 3.48 3.27
C GLU A 83 -2.96 2.36 2.23
N ASN A 84 -3.84 2.51 1.25
CA ASN A 84 -4.00 1.53 0.17
C ASN A 84 -2.82 1.50 -0.83
N SER A 85 -1.93 2.50 -0.79
CA SER A 85 -0.76 2.54 -1.67
C SER A 85 0.51 1.96 -1.06
N TYR A 86 0.45 1.59 0.23
CA TYR A 86 1.64 1.21 1.01
C TYR A 86 2.38 0.00 0.42
N ASP A 87 1.64 -1.01 -0.04
CA ASP A 87 2.21 -2.27 -0.54
C ASP A 87 2.31 -2.35 -2.07
N ASN A 88 2.05 -1.25 -2.79
CA ASN A 88 2.04 -1.23 -4.26
C ASN A 88 3.42 -1.47 -4.90
N PHE A 89 4.50 -1.45 -4.12
CA PHE A 89 5.85 -1.77 -4.60
C PHE A 89 6.06 -3.28 -4.73
N VAL A 90 5.21 -4.10 -4.11
CA VAL A 90 5.30 -5.56 -4.16
C VAL A 90 4.54 -6.06 -5.39
N PRO A 91 5.21 -6.72 -6.36
CA PRO A 91 4.53 -7.35 -7.47
C PRO A 91 3.61 -8.46 -6.96
N ASP A 92 2.46 -8.62 -7.62
CA ASP A 92 1.52 -9.71 -7.31
C ASP A 92 1.08 -9.78 -5.83
N VAL A 93 0.99 -8.63 -5.15
CA VAL A 93 0.61 -8.55 -3.74
C VAL A 93 -0.68 -9.35 -3.41
N ASN A 94 -1.60 -9.45 -4.39
CA ASN A 94 -2.84 -10.22 -4.25
C ASN A 94 -2.63 -11.76 -4.17
N ARG A 95 -1.42 -12.23 -4.46
CA ARG A 95 -1.03 -13.65 -4.37
C ARG A 95 -0.24 -13.95 -3.09
N ILE A 96 0.13 -12.92 -2.34
CA ILE A 96 0.87 -13.05 -1.08
C ILE A 96 -0.10 -13.07 0.08
N CYS A 97 -0.02 -14.09 0.91
CA CYS A 97 -0.82 -14.20 2.13
C CYS A 97 0.07 -14.43 3.35
N ALA A 98 -0.29 -13.77 4.44
CA ALA A 98 0.29 -14.09 5.75
C ALA A 98 -0.44 -15.30 6.34
N VAL A 99 0.34 -16.26 6.84
CA VAL A 99 -0.20 -17.44 7.53
C VAL A 99 -0.22 -17.16 9.03
N GLY A 100 -1.38 -17.32 9.65
CA GLY A 100 -1.56 -17.19 11.09
C GLY A 100 -2.13 -18.47 11.70
N LEU A 101 -2.11 -18.53 13.02
CA LEU A 101 -2.75 -19.58 13.80
C LEU A 101 -3.92 -19.00 14.58
N ASP A 102 -5.03 -19.71 14.54
CA ASP A 102 -6.17 -19.47 15.42
C ASP A 102 -5.95 -20.29 16.69
N LEU A 103 -5.61 -19.63 17.77
CA LEU A 103 -5.31 -20.27 19.05
C LEU A 103 -6.51 -20.14 19.97
N LYS A 104 -6.93 -21.29 20.52
CA LYS A 104 -7.93 -21.36 21.58
C LYS A 104 -7.28 -21.74 22.90
N PHE A 105 -7.26 -20.81 23.83
CA PHE A 105 -6.80 -21.02 25.21
C PHE A 105 -8.00 -20.88 26.16
N GLY A 106 -8.68 -22.01 26.45
CA GLY A 106 -9.89 -22.00 27.25
C GLY A 106 -11.03 -21.29 26.53
N GLU A 107 -11.54 -20.20 27.10
CA GLU A 107 -12.61 -19.36 26.50
C GLU A 107 -12.04 -18.21 25.64
N GLU A 108 -10.74 -17.98 25.65
CA GLU A 108 -10.10 -16.94 24.82
C GLU A 108 -9.73 -17.52 23.45
N GLU A 109 -10.20 -16.86 22.39
CA GLU A 109 -9.84 -17.13 21.01
C GLU A 109 -9.00 -15.96 20.49
N GLY A 110 -7.89 -16.24 19.83
CA GLY A 110 -7.01 -15.20 19.29
C GLY A 110 -6.26 -15.66 18.05
N LEU A 111 -6.25 -14.79 17.03
CA LEU A 111 -5.43 -14.97 15.84
C LEU A 111 -4.02 -14.45 16.12
N THR A 112 -3.00 -15.28 15.87
CA THR A 112 -1.59 -14.88 15.93
C THR A 112 -0.88 -15.17 14.62
N THR A 113 0.03 -14.30 14.23
CA THR A 113 0.94 -14.53 13.10
C THR A 113 2.24 -15.26 13.51
N ASN A 114 2.41 -15.53 14.81
CA ASN A 114 3.53 -16.32 15.30
C ASN A 114 3.27 -17.79 15.02
N THR A 115 3.94 -18.33 14.03
CA THR A 115 3.80 -19.71 13.59
C THR A 115 5.04 -20.55 13.95
N PRO A 116 4.89 -21.85 14.19
CA PRO A 116 6.05 -22.72 14.43
C PRO A 116 6.99 -22.74 13.23
N PRO A 117 8.33 -22.72 13.44
CA PRO A 117 9.30 -22.68 12.34
C PRO A 117 9.16 -23.79 11.27
N PRO A 118 8.72 -25.03 11.59
CA PRO A 118 8.52 -26.08 10.58
C PRO A 118 7.34 -25.85 9.64
N LEU A 119 6.44 -24.90 9.95
CA LEU A 119 5.19 -24.71 9.17
C LEU A 119 5.48 -24.29 7.72
N GLY A 120 6.41 -23.35 7.50
CA GLY A 120 6.76 -22.87 6.16
C GLY A 120 7.17 -24.02 5.21
N PRO A 121 8.21 -24.81 5.54
CA PRO A 121 8.59 -25.97 4.75
C PRO A 121 7.47 -27.02 4.58
N ARG A 122 6.61 -27.18 5.59
CA ARG A 122 5.50 -28.14 5.54
C ARG A 122 4.42 -27.70 4.55
N ILE A 123 4.08 -26.42 4.54
CA ILE A 123 3.11 -25.86 3.60
C ILE A 123 3.57 -26.11 2.15
N LEU A 124 4.85 -25.89 1.84
CA LEU A 124 5.39 -26.14 0.50
C LEU A 124 5.32 -27.62 0.09
N GLN A 125 5.35 -28.54 1.04
CA GLN A 125 5.25 -29.98 0.77
C GLN A 125 3.80 -30.45 0.58
N ASP A 126 2.89 -29.92 1.38
CA ASP A 126 1.52 -30.42 1.46
C ASP A 126 0.58 -29.68 0.48
N PHE A 127 0.94 -28.47 0.02
CA PHE A 127 0.09 -27.62 -0.83
C PHE A 127 0.82 -27.24 -2.13
N PRO A 128 0.61 -27.99 -3.23
CA PRO A 128 1.25 -27.72 -4.52
C PRO A 128 0.91 -26.35 -5.13
N GLU A 129 -0.17 -25.71 -4.65
CA GLU A 129 -0.61 -24.39 -5.07
C GLU A 129 0.29 -23.27 -4.51
N VAL A 130 1.08 -23.57 -3.47
CA VAL A 130 2.02 -22.62 -2.86
C VAL A 130 3.34 -22.68 -3.58
N GLU A 131 3.69 -21.62 -4.30
CA GLU A 131 4.91 -21.55 -5.10
C GLU A 131 6.16 -21.34 -4.24
N THR A 132 6.04 -20.50 -3.20
CA THR A 132 7.13 -20.18 -2.28
C THR A 132 6.61 -19.79 -0.91
N ALA A 133 7.45 -19.93 0.11
CA ALA A 133 7.17 -19.50 1.46
C ALA A 133 8.43 -18.90 2.09
N ALA A 134 8.28 -17.79 2.79
CA ALA A 134 9.35 -17.16 3.52
C ALA A 134 8.92 -16.95 4.98
N ARG A 135 9.78 -17.31 5.89
CA ARG A 135 9.57 -17.06 7.33
C ARG A 135 10.37 -15.86 7.73
N THR A 136 9.80 -15.09 8.64
CA THR A 136 10.50 -13.98 9.28
C THR A 136 10.33 -14.07 10.79
N PHE A 137 11.31 -13.59 11.52
CA PHE A 137 11.20 -13.43 12.96
C PHE A 137 11.85 -12.12 13.39
N PHE A 138 11.19 -11.44 14.27
CA PHE A 138 11.64 -10.17 14.79
C PHE A 138 12.72 -10.35 15.86
N LEU A 139 13.84 -9.66 15.70
CA LEU A 139 14.93 -9.63 16.68
C LEU A 139 14.75 -8.37 17.54
N GLN A 140 14.35 -8.57 18.79
CA GLN A 140 14.21 -7.48 19.75
C GLN A 140 15.59 -7.02 20.22
N GLU A 141 15.74 -5.71 20.44
CA GLU A 141 16.91 -5.10 21.09
C GLU A 141 18.27 -5.70 20.66
N THR A 142 18.59 -5.53 19.40
CA THR A 142 19.82 -6.06 18.82
C THR A 142 20.96 -5.07 18.98
N VAL A 143 22.06 -5.48 19.58
CA VAL A 143 23.29 -4.68 19.64
C VAL A 143 24.12 -4.98 18.40
N VAL A 144 24.29 -3.96 17.56
CA VAL A 144 25.16 -4.02 16.37
C VAL A 144 26.50 -3.39 16.69
N ARG A 145 27.59 -4.15 16.54
CA ARG A 145 28.95 -3.68 16.74
C ARG A 145 29.73 -3.74 15.43
N ARG A 146 30.36 -2.65 15.09
CA ARG A 146 31.31 -2.59 13.98
C ARG A 146 32.72 -2.35 14.52
N GLU A 147 33.64 -3.20 14.14
CA GLU A 147 35.04 -3.09 14.49
C GLU A 147 35.85 -2.57 13.30
N THR A 148 36.76 -1.64 13.57
CA THR A 148 37.70 -1.11 12.59
C THR A 148 39.10 -1.20 13.19
N PRO A 149 40.07 -1.80 12.49
CA PRO A 149 41.44 -1.91 13.01
C PRO A 149 42.01 -0.55 13.45
N GLY A 150 42.49 -0.49 14.67
CA GLY A 150 43.09 0.73 15.22
C GLY A 150 42.13 1.79 15.74
N GLN A 151 40.83 1.51 15.77
CA GLN A 151 39.79 2.41 16.29
C GLN A 151 38.94 1.71 17.36
N ALA A 152 38.34 2.51 18.25
CA ALA A 152 37.35 1.98 19.17
C ALA A 152 36.13 1.40 18.41
N PRO A 153 35.53 0.29 18.87
CA PRO A 153 34.36 -0.26 18.23
C PRO A 153 33.19 0.73 18.24
N LEU A 154 32.50 0.81 17.14
CA LEU A 154 31.23 1.53 17.06
C LEU A 154 30.11 0.59 17.46
N VAL A 155 29.27 1.00 18.42
CA VAL A 155 28.16 0.21 18.96
C VAL A 155 26.86 0.94 18.74
N PHE A 156 25.86 0.23 18.22
CA PHE A 156 24.52 0.74 17.92
C PHE A 156 23.48 -0.20 18.53
N ASN A 157 22.43 0.38 19.11
CA ASN A 157 21.25 -0.38 19.55
C ASN A 157 20.19 -0.25 18.46
N GLU A 158 19.73 -1.38 17.93
CA GLU A 158 18.76 -1.46 16.86
C GLU A 158 17.51 -2.24 17.29
N ASN A 159 16.35 -1.68 16.99
CA ASN A 159 15.05 -2.26 17.34
C ASN A 159 14.29 -2.80 16.13
N THR A 160 14.92 -2.80 14.94
CA THR A 160 14.27 -3.14 13.67
C THR A 160 15.09 -4.16 12.86
N ALA A 161 15.62 -5.17 13.54
CA ALA A 161 16.28 -6.28 12.88
C ALA A 161 15.33 -7.47 12.74
N TYR A 162 15.42 -8.16 11.59
CA TYR A 162 14.65 -9.35 11.30
C TYR A 162 15.56 -10.46 10.82
N GLY A 163 15.33 -11.68 11.32
CA GLY A 163 15.81 -12.87 10.64
C GLY A 163 14.83 -13.25 9.54
N ALA A 164 15.32 -13.69 8.40
CA ALA A 164 14.49 -14.05 7.26
C ALA A 164 15.06 -15.24 6.48
N ASP A 165 14.20 -15.99 5.83
CA ASP A 165 14.58 -17.04 4.89
C ASP A 165 15.15 -16.45 3.58
N THR A 166 15.87 -17.25 2.82
CA THR A 166 16.48 -16.86 1.52
C THR A 166 15.47 -16.32 0.52
N ALA A 167 14.28 -16.90 0.47
CA ALA A 167 13.20 -16.49 -0.42
C ALA A 167 12.56 -15.12 -0.07
N PHE A 168 12.86 -14.54 1.08
CA PHE A 168 12.19 -13.32 1.55
C PHE A 168 12.38 -12.13 0.61
N LEU A 169 13.62 -11.90 0.18
CA LEU A 169 13.94 -10.75 -0.68
C LEU A 169 13.33 -10.87 -2.08
N GLU A 170 13.25 -12.09 -2.60
CA GLU A 170 12.63 -12.36 -3.90
C GLU A 170 11.10 -12.28 -3.82
N LEU A 171 10.50 -12.86 -2.78
CA LEU A 171 9.05 -12.87 -2.57
C LEU A 171 8.47 -11.45 -2.55
N PHE A 172 9.15 -10.54 -1.87
CA PHE A 172 8.73 -9.14 -1.78
C PHE A 172 9.38 -8.25 -2.83
N ASN A 173 10.25 -8.79 -3.69
CA ASN A 173 10.95 -8.07 -4.75
C ASN A 173 11.61 -6.77 -4.26
N PHE A 174 12.31 -6.83 -3.14
CA PHE A 174 13.01 -5.65 -2.64
C PHE A 174 14.07 -5.16 -3.62
N PRO A 175 14.10 -3.86 -3.95
CA PRO A 175 15.12 -3.33 -4.85
C PRO A 175 16.50 -3.39 -4.17
N MET A 176 17.41 -4.18 -4.72
CA MET A 176 18.79 -4.27 -4.25
C MET A 176 19.64 -3.19 -4.92
N LEU A 177 20.26 -2.32 -4.12
CA LEU A 177 21.22 -1.33 -4.63
C LEU A 177 22.57 -1.97 -4.97
N GLN A 178 22.96 -2.97 -4.18
CA GLN A 178 24.17 -3.80 -4.36
C GLN A 178 23.85 -5.22 -3.93
N GLY A 179 24.54 -6.21 -4.49
CA GLY A 179 24.29 -7.61 -4.20
C GLY A 179 23.21 -8.21 -5.10
N ASN A 180 22.76 -9.42 -4.75
CA ASN A 180 21.73 -10.16 -5.49
C ASN A 180 20.73 -10.77 -4.50
N ALA A 181 19.44 -10.48 -4.68
CA ALA A 181 18.36 -10.92 -3.79
C ALA A 181 18.31 -12.44 -3.62
N SER A 182 18.60 -13.22 -4.69
CA SER A 182 18.54 -14.68 -4.65
C SER A 182 19.68 -15.34 -3.87
N THR A 183 20.80 -14.63 -3.67
CA THR A 183 21.98 -15.19 -3.02
C THR A 183 22.41 -14.48 -1.74
N ALA A 184 21.80 -13.33 -1.45
CA ALA A 184 22.21 -12.51 -0.31
C ALA A 184 22.03 -13.20 1.05
N LEU A 185 21.03 -14.07 1.18
CA LEU A 185 20.70 -14.79 2.41
C LEU A 185 20.92 -16.31 2.30
N ASP A 186 21.65 -16.80 1.28
CA ASP A 186 21.86 -18.23 1.07
C ASP A 186 22.79 -18.86 2.11
N ARG A 187 23.67 -18.09 2.74
CA ARG A 187 24.66 -18.59 3.70
C ARG A 187 24.27 -18.15 5.11
N SER A 188 24.61 -18.99 6.06
CA SER A 188 24.51 -18.61 7.46
C SER A 188 25.40 -17.39 7.75
N ASN A 189 24.96 -16.55 8.67
CA ASN A 189 25.68 -15.36 9.09
C ASN A 189 25.94 -14.33 7.97
N THR A 190 24.98 -14.21 7.07
CA THR A 190 24.92 -13.08 6.13
C THR A 190 23.87 -12.07 6.59
N VAL A 191 24.03 -10.81 6.15
CA VAL A 191 23.13 -9.73 6.49
C VAL A 191 22.97 -8.79 5.33
N VAL A 192 21.71 -8.39 5.07
CA VAL A 192 21.36 -7.33 4.16
C VAL A 192 21.03 -6.09 4.96
N LEU A 193 21.56 -4.95 4.57
CA LEU A 193 21.34 -3.67 5.23
C LEU A 193 20.49 -2.78 4.35
N SER A 194 19.58 -2.02 4.96
CA SER A 194 18.97 -0.89 4.25
C SER A 194 20.03 0.17 3.97
N GLU A 195 19.82 1.00 2.93
CA GLU A 195 20.71 2.11 2.56
C GLU A 195 21.02 3.00 3.78
N ARG A 196 19.99 3.34 4.54
CA ARG A 196 20.11 4.12 5.77
C ARG A 196 21.03 3.46 6.82
N MET A 197 20.92 2.12 7.00
CA MET A 197 21.76 1.39 7.94
C MET A 197 23.19 1.25 7.41
N ALA A 198 23.36 1.03 6.13
CA ALA A 198 24.65 1.00 5.48
C ALA A 198 25.40 2.34 5.68
N GLU A 199 24.73 3.47 5.45
CA GLU A 199 25.30 4.79 5.71
C GLU A 199 25.60 5.03 7.19
N LYS A 200 24.71 4.63 8.10
CA LYS A 200 24.88 4.76 9.55
C LYS A 200 26.13 4.00 10.05
N TYR A 201 26.35 2.79 9.53
CA TYR A 201 27.46 1.95 10.02
C TYR A 201 28.76 2.21 9.27
N PHE A 202 28.73 2.47 7.97
CA PHE A 202 29.91 2.54 7.12
C PHE A 202 30.20 3.93 6.55
N GLY A 203 29.26 4.88 6.69
CA GLY A 203 29.34 6.19 6.09
C GLY A 203 29.38 6.09 4.56
N LYS A 204 30.39 6.68 3.94
CA LYS A 204 30.57 6.65 2.48
C LYS A 204 31.33 5.43 1.94
N LYS A 205 31.74 4.51 2.82
CA LYS A 205 32.46 3.29 2.39
C LYS A 205 31.48 2.23 1.96
N SER A 206 31.83 1.42 0.96
CA SER A 206 31.00 0.27 0.56
C SER A 206 30.85 -0.70 1.73
N PRO A 207 29.63 -1.09 2.07
CA PRO A 207 29.36 -2.08 3.12
C PRO A 207 29.61 -3.52 2.66
N MET A 208 29.59 -3.79 1.34
CA MET A 208 29.66 -5.13 0.76
C MET A 208 30.92 -5.87 1.18
N GLY A 209 30.73 -7.11 1.66
CA GLY A 209 31.78 -7.98 2.14
C GLY A 209 32.38 -7.54 3.50
N GLN A 210 31.91 -6.45 4.07
CA GLN A 210 32.35 -6.02 5.41
C GLN A 210 31.68 -6.84 6.50
N THR A 211 32.31 -6.86 7.66
CA THR A 211 31.85 -7.61 8.82
C THR A 211 31.23 -6.68 9.85
N ILE A 212 30.10 -7.12 10.39
CA ILE A 212 29.48 -6.54 11.59
C ILE A 212 29.13 -7.67 12.57
N PHE A 213 28.92 -7.32 13.82
CA PHE A 213 28.52 -8.26 14.86
C PHE A 213 27.12 -7.93 15.35
N PHE A 214 26.25 -8.93 15.39
CA PHE A 214 24.97 -8.87 16.07
C PHE A 214 25.04 -9.70 17.34
N ASN A 215 24.89 -9.07 18.50
CA ASN A 215 24.96 -9.75 19.80
C ASN A 215 26.14 -10.74 19.86
N ASP A 216 27.35 -10.28 19.53
CA ASP A 216 28.60 -11.06 19.48
C ASP A 216 28.74 -12.11 18.37
N THR A 217 27.71 -12.35 17.57
CA THR A 217 27.81 -13.22 16.39
C THR A 217 28.23 -12.39 15.17
N GLN A 218 29.24 -12.88 14.48
CA GLN A 218 29.79 -12.24 13.27
C GLN A 218 28.90 -12.47 12.06
N TYR A 219 28.61 -11.41 11.30
CA TYR A 219 27.88 -11.44 10.05
C TYR A 219 28.63 -10.71 8.96
N THR A 220 28.50 -11.19 7.73
CA THR A 220 29.04 -10.55 6.52
C THR A 220 27.94 -9.84 5.77
N VAL A 221 28.18 -8.61 5.35
CA VAL A 221 27.25 -7.84 4.52
C VAL A 221 27.29 -8.34 3.09
N THR A 222 26.11 -8.69 2.54
CA THR A 222 25.94 -9.30 1.21
C THR A 222 24.96 -8.52 0.34
#